data_ca85aa5fdcc20adc7755767bddc6eb8c
#
_entry.id   ca85aa5fdcc20adc7755767bddc6eb8c
#
_cell.length_a   1.000
_cell.length_b   1.000
_cell.length_c   1.000
_cell.angle_alpha   90.00
_cell.angle_beta   90.00
_cell.angle_gamma   90.00
#
_symmetry.space_group_name_H-M   'P 1'
#
loop_
_entity.id
_entity.type
_entity.pdbx_description
1 polymer ?
#
loop_
_entity_poly.entity_id
_entity_poly.type
_entity_poly.pdbx_seq_one_letter_code
_entity_poly.pdbx_strand_id
1 'polypeptide(L)'
;TASINNSSQSRDVTFIADVRTAQIAVLEVTQDNAVADGAMANTLRARVTDAFGNTLAGQTVSVMAGNGATVAPTVITGQDGTVEISVTSQTAGTSAVTASINSSTASRNVTFIADVRTAQIADLVVIKDDSVADGAMANMLRARVTDAFGNALAGQTVSVMAGNGATTAPTVTTQPDGTVEISVTSQTAGISAVTVSINNSTLSQNVTFIADVRTAQIADLVVIKDGSEADGLTANTLRARVTDAFGN
;
A
#
# COMPACT_ATOMS: atom_id res chain seq x y z
N THR A 1 62.78 5.35 -24.36
CA THR A 1 64.07 6.06 -24.42
C THR A 1 65.13 5.09 -24.90
N ALA A 2 65.89 5.50 -25.92
CA ALA A 2 67.08 4.79 -26.37
C ALA A 2 68.29 5.72 -26.18
N SER A 3 69.38 5.20 -25.65
CA SER A 3 70.57 6.00 -25.36
C SER A 3 71.82 5.27 -25.85
N ILE A 4 72.78 6.02 -26.44
CA ILE A 4 74.11 5.56 -26.78
C ILE A 4 75.11 6.69 -26.56
N ASN A 5 76.19 6.41 -25.84
CA ASN A 5 77.15 7.42 -25.40
C ASN A 5 76.47 8.56 -24.68
N ASN A 6 76.61 9.81 -25.11
CA ASN A 6 75.99 10.97 -24.54
C ASN A 6 74.68 11.43 -25.30
N SER A 7 74.20 10.62 -26.22
CA SER A 7 72.99 10.91 -27.00
C SER A 7 71.84 10.04 -26.52
N SER A 8 70.68 10.64 -26.26
CA SER A 8 69.46 9.94 -25.96
C SER A 8 68.27 10.52 -26.72
N GLN A 9 67.36 9.66 -27.13
CA GLN A 9 66.04 10.06 -27.69
C GLN A 9 64.92 9.27 -27.00
N SER A 10 63.82 9.96 -26.77
CA SER A 10 62.62 9.36 -26.19
C SER A 10 61.44 9.52 -27.13
N ARG A 11 60.59 8.53 -27.17
CA ARG A 11 59.25 8.55 -27.79
C ARG A 11 58.25 7.94 -26.80
N ASP A 12 57.09 8.55 -26.72
CA ASP A 12 55.99 8.01 -25.96
C ASP A 12 55.26 6.95 -26.76
N VAL A 13 54.85 5.90 -26.11
CA VAL A 13 53.96 4.85 -26.60
C VAL A 13 52.75 4.77 -25.73
N THR A 14 51.58 4.58 -26.33
CA THR A 14 50.29 4.50 -25.60
C THR A 14 49.77 3.07 -25.69
N PHE A 15 49.39 2.54 -24.56
CA PHE A 15 48.62 1.29 -24.44
C PHE A 15 47.13 1.64 -24.27
N ILE A 16 46.25 0.93 -24.97
CA ILE A 16 44.82 1.08 -24.89
C ILE A 16 44.23 -0.13 -24.18
N ALA A 17 43.12 0.08 -23.43
CA ALA A 17 42.38 -0.98 -22.78
C ALA A 17 41.70 -1.92 -23.80
N ASP A 18 41.61 -3.23 -23.49
CA ASP A 18 41.02 -4.24 -24.39
C ASP A 18 39.50 -4.32 -24.25
N VAL A 19 38.75 -3.67 -25.13
CA VAL A 19 37.27 -3.65 -25.16
C VAL A 19 36.64 -5.05 -25.34
N ARG A 20 37.40 -6.04 -25.88
CA ARG A 20 36.89 -7.42 -26.09
C ARG A 20 36.71 -8.16 -24.77
N THR A 21 37.46 -7.77 -23.74
CA THR A 21 37.39 -8.34 -22.40
C THR A 21 36.60 -7.48 -21.43
N ALA A 22 35.77 -6.55 -21.96
CA ALA A 22 34.96 -5.66 -21.15
C ALA A 22 34.04 -6.43 -20.19
N GLN A 23 34.02 -6.01 -18.93
CA GLN A 23 33.24 -6.61 -17.86
C GLN A 23 32.68 -5.55 -16.91
N ILE A 24 31.56 -5.88 -16.23
CA ILE A 24 31.02 -5.06 -15.13
C ILE A 24 31.89 -5.34 -13.88
N ALA A 25 32.82 -4.45 -13.60
CA ALA A 25 33.72 -4.60 -12.45
C ALA A 25 33.01 -4.25 -11.13
N VAL A 26 32.11 -3.27 -11.16
CA VAL A 26 31.31 -2.82 -10.01
C VAL A 26 29.90 -2.48 -10.48
N LEU A 27 28.90 -2.85 -9.69
CA LEU A 27 27.55 -2.31 -9.74
C LEU A 27 27.14 -2.01 -8.29
N GLU A 28 26.94 -0.75 -7.97
CA GLU A 28 26.57 -0.30 -6.61
C GLU A 28 25.32 0.57 -6.63
N VAL A 29 24.52 0.50 -5.56
CA VAL A 29 23.36 1.36 -5.36
C VAL A 29 23.86 2.66 -4.74
N THR A 30 23.58 3.80 -5.38
CA THR A 30 23.98 5.14 -4.91
C THR A 30 22.82 5.89 -4.26
N GLN A 31 21.56 5.56 -4.64
CA GLN A 31 20.34 6.05 -4.01
C GLN A 31 19.31 4.93 -3.99
N ASP A 32 18.66 4.74 -2.84
CA ASP A 32 17.62 3.74 -2.62
C ASP A 32 16.39 4.35 -1.92
N ASN A 33 15.30 3.58 -1.84
CA ASN A 33 14.03 3.96 -1.22
C ASN A 33 13.36 5.18 -1.87
N ALA A 34 13.45 5.32 -3.19
CA ALA A 34 12.66 6.29 -3.92
C ALA A 34 11.16 5.97 -3.81
N VAL A 35 10.33 7.01 -3.82
CA VAL A 35 8.87 6.85 -3.82
C VAL A 35 8.41 6.23 -5.14
N ALA A 36 7.48 5.29 -5.07
CA ALA A 36 6.88 4.60 -6.22
C ALA A 36 5.84 5.50 -6.92
N ASP A 37 6.25 6.68 -7.38
CA ASP A 37 5.41 7.68 -8.06
C ASP A 37 5.64 7.74 -9.58
N GLY A 38 6.55 6.89 -10.09
CA GLY A 38 6.94 6.85 -11.50
C GLY A 38 7.92 7.96 -11.91
N ALA A 39 8.23 8.90 -11.02
CA ALA A 39 9.09 10.07 -11.30
C ALA A 39 10.38 10.05 -10.46
N MET A 40 10.29 9.76 -9.17
CA MET A 40 11.47 9.63 -8.30
C MET A 40 12.25 8.37 -8.65
N ALA A 41 13.58 8.51 -8.80
CA ALA A 41 14.45 7.44 -9.21
C ALA A 41 15.30 6.90 -8.05
N ASN A 42 15.45 5.59 -8.00
CA ASN A 42 16.62 4.94 -7.41
C ASN A 42 17.77 5.02 -8.40
N THR A 43 19.00 5.16 -7.93
CA THR A 43 20.17 5.26 -8.79
C THR A 43 21.22 4.21 -8.45
N LEU A 44 21.84 3.68 -9.50
CA LEU A 44 22.98 2.78 -9.39
C LEU A 44 24.14 3.33 -10.22
N ARG A 45 25.35 2.97 -9.87
CA ARG A 45 26.55 3.25 -10.64
C ARG A 45 27.21 1.95 -11.07
N ALA A 46 27.40 1.79 -12.37
CA ALA A 46 28.19 0.71 -12.94
C ALA A 46 29.58 1.21 -13.33
N ARG A 47 30.60 0.38 -13.15
CA ARG A 47 31.96 0.59 -13.64
C ARG A 47 32.36 -0.56 -14.55
N VAL A 48 32.81 -0.21 -15.75
CA VAL A 48 33.28 -1.17 -16.75
C VAL A 48 34.81 -1.10 -16.89
N THR A 49 35.44 -2.28 -16.86
CA THR A 49 36.89 -2.42 -17.06
C THR A 49 37.17 -3.55 -18.04
N ASP A 50 38.40 -3.61 -18.56
CA ASP A 50 38.90 -4.80 -19.19
C ASP A 50 39.32 -5.89 -18.15
N ALA A 51 39.82 -7.03 -18.59
CA ALA A 51 40.23 -8.12 -17.71
C ALA A 51 41.42 -7.75 -16.77
N PHE A 52 42.13 -6.68 -17.07
CA PHE A 52 43.29 -6.20 -16.30
C PHE A 52 42.92 -5.03 -15.36
N GLY A 53 41.65 -4.60 -15.36
CA GLY A 53 41.16 -3.51 -14.50
C GLY A 53 41.33 -2.12 -15.13
N ASN A 54 41.74 -1.98 -16.39
CA ASN A 54 41.75 -0.69 -17.08
C ASN A 54 40.33 -0.25 -17.40
N THR A 55 40.01 1.00 -17.09
CA THR A 55 38.66 1.58 -17.31
C THR A 55 38.35 1.70 -18.81
N LEU A 56 37.11 1.39 -19.16
CA LEU A 56 36.62 1.40 -20.54
C LEU A 56 35.56 2.48 -20.75
N ALA A 57 35.93 3.54 -21.45
CA ALA A 57 35.01 4.60 -21.89
C ALA A 57 34.21 4.19 -23.12
N GLY A 58 33.02 4.79 -23.30
CA GLY A 58 32.19 4.63 -24.51
C GLY A 58 31.60 3.25 -24.69
N GLN A 59 31.57 2.41 -23.65
CA GLN A 59 31.00 1.07 -23.73
C GLN A 59 29.50 1.08 -23.50
N THR A 60 28.77 0.36 -24.35
CA THR A 60 27.32 0.19 -24.21
C THR A 60 27.05 -0.93 -23.20
N VAL A 61 26.39 -0.61 -22.11
CA VAL A 61 25.92 -1.54 -21.07
C VAL A 61 24.41 -1.74 -21.24
N SER A 62 23.97 -2.97 -21.38
CA SER A 62 22.54 -3.32 -21.36
C SER A 62 22.03 -3.35 -19.94
N VAL A 63 20.84 -2.82 -19.69
CA VAL A 63 20.23 -2.74 -18.37
C VAL A 63 18.81 -3.27 -18.40
N MET A 64 18.43 -4.04 -17.38
CA MET A 64 17.08 -4.53 -17.15
C MET A 64 16.67 -4.30 -15.70
N ALA A 65 15.39 -4.03 -15.46
CA ALA A 65 14.82 -3.92 -14.13
C ALA A 65 13.59 -4.82 -13.99
N GLY A 66 13.41 -5.40 -12.80
CA GLY A 66 12.28 -6.26 -12.45
C GLY A 66 11.13 -5.50 -11.80
N ASN A 67 10.09 -6.24 -11.36
CA ASN A 67 8.93 -5.72 -10.62
C ASN A 67 8.24 -4.52 -11.29
N GLY A 68 8.16 -4.50 -12.63
CA GLY A 68 7.52 -3.40 -13.37
C GLY A 68 8.27 -2.06 -13.33
N ALA A 69 9.50 -2.02 -12.79
CA ALA A 69 10.30 -0.80 -12.79
C ALA A 69 10.81 -0.47 -14.20
N THR A 70 10.93 0.82 -14.47
CA THR A 70 11.37 1.38 -15.76
C THR A 70 12.82 1.83 -15.68
N VAL A 71 13.60 1.45 -16.70
CA VAL A 71 15.01 1.82 -16.84
C VAL A 71 15.33 2.01 -18.33
N ALA A 72 16.32 2.83 -18.65
CA ALA A 72 16.86 2.89 -20.01
C ALA A 72 17.48 1.53 -20.36
N PRO A 73 17.10 0.90 -21.49
CA PRO A 73 17.56 -0.46 -21.83
C PRO A 73 19.07 -0.53 -22.11
N THR A 74 19.69 0.61 -22.44
CA THR A 74 21.14 0.73 -22.62
C THR A 74 21.63 2.06 -22.07
N VAL A 75 22.86 2.05 -21.54
CA VAL A 75 23.58 3.24 -21.06
C VAL A 75 25.03 3.17 -21.57
N ILE A 76 25.71 4.30 -21.66
CA ILE A 76 27.07 4.39 -22.22
C ILE A 76 28.03 4.89 -21.14
N THR A 77 29.17 4.22 -20.94
CA THR A 77 30.19 4.61 -19.96
C THR A 77 30.89 5.91 -20.34
N GLY A 78 31.09 6.77 -19.34
CA GLY A 78 31.88 7.99 -19.44
C GLY A 78 33.40 7.71 -19.58
N GLN A 79 34.20 8.77 -19.65
CA GLN A 79 35.64 8.68 -19.84
C GLN A 79 36.36 7.94 -18.70
N ASP A 80 35.80 7.93 -17.51
CA ASP A 80 36.29 7.21 -16.32
C ASP A 80 35.83 5.75 -16.25
N GLY A 81 35.13 5.26 -17.30
CA GLY A 81 34.56 3.91 -17.36
C GLY A 81 33.33 3.73 -16.49
N THR A 82 32.75 4.78 -15.92
CA THR A 82 31.52 4.68 -15.09
C THR A 82 30.28 5.16 -15.84
N VAL A 83 29.12 4.71 -15.40
CA VAL A 83 27.81 5.19 -15.85
C VAL A 83 26.80 5.11 -14.72
N GLU A 84 25.93 6.13 -14.64
CA GLU A 84 24.79 6.14 -13.73
C GLU A 84 23.57 5.51 -14.43
N ILE A 85 22.82 4.72 -13.65
CA ILE A 85 21.61 4.02 -14.05
C ILE A 85 20.48 4.53 -13.17
N SER A 86 19.51 5.23 -13.76
CA SER A 86 18.30 5.72 -13.06
C SER A 86 17.14 4.74 -13.29
N VAL A 87 16.48 4.35 -12.22
CA VAL A 87 15.37 3.39 -12.23
C VAL A 87 14.17 4.03 -11.53
N THR A 88 13.01 4.05 -12.17
CA THR A 88 11.73 4.55 -11.61
C THR A 88 10.70 3.43 -11.52
N SER A 89 9.70 3.56 -10.66
CA SER A 89 8.60 2.60 -10.55
C SER A 89 7.31 3.26 -10.04
N GLN A 90 6.16 2.74 -10.43
CA GLN A 90 4.86 3.00 -9.80
C GLN A 90 4.45 1.87 -8.84
N THR A 91 5.24 0.79 -8.81
CA THR A 91 5.00 -0.36 -7.93
C THR A 91 6.01 -0.34 -6.78
N ALA A 92 5.51 -0.28 -5.55
CA ALA A 92 6.33 -0.40 -4.35
C ALA A 92 6.89 -1.83 -4.20
N GLY A 93 8.02 -1.94 -3.55
CA GLY A 93 8.71 -3.21 -3.32
C GLY A 93 10.09 -3.24 -3.93
N THR A 94 10.68 -4.43 -3.96
CA THR A 94 12.05 -4.64 -4.42
C THR A 94 12.10 -4.92 -5.92
N SER A 95 12.95 -4.19 -6.63
CA SER A 95 13.27 -4.39 -8.06
C SER A 95 14.72 -4.82 -8.21
N ALA A 96 14.96 -5.97 -8.87
CA ALA A 96 16.30 -6.39 -9.24
C ALA A 96 16.73 -5.64 -10.51
N VAL A 97 17.85 -4.91 -10.44
CA VAL A 97 18.47 -4.20 -11.57
C VAL A 97 19.70 -4.96 -12.00
N THR A 98 19.72 -5.35 -13.27
CA THR A 98 20.82 -6.14 -13.87
C THR A 98 21.48 -5.32 -14.97
N ALA A 99 22.79 -5.14 -14.85
CA ALA A 99 23.65 -4.57 -15.88
C ALA A 99 24.46 -5.68 -16.55
N SER A 100 24.62 -5.62 -17.88
CA SER A 100 25.38 -6.62 -18.65
C SER A 100 26.17 -6.02 -19.78
N ILE A 101 27.35 -6.58 -20.04
CA ILE A 101 28.20 -6.30 -21.17
C ILE A 101 28.95 -7.56 -21.58
N ASN A 102 29.00 -7.89 -22.86
CA ASN A 102 29.53 -9.17 -23.35
C ASN A 102 28.88 -10.36 -22.58
N SER A 103 29.67 -11.20 -21.92
CA SER A 103 29.19 -12.29 -21.06
C SER A 103 29.23 -11.94 -19.55
N SER A 104 29.60 -10.70 -19.18
CA SER A 104 29.64 -10.25 -17.80
C SER A 104 28.28 -9.66 -17.40
N THR A 105 27.77 -10.09 -16.24
CA THR A 105 26.53 -9.58 -15.64
C THR A 105 26.74 -9.27 -14.17
N ALA A 106 26.06 -8.21 -13.69
CA ALA A 106 25.95 -7.89 -12.27
C ALA A 106 24.52 -7.47 -11.96
N SER A 107 24.03 -7.82 -10.77
CA SER A 107 22.69 -7.46 -10.33
C SER A 107 22.72 -6.87 -8.92
N ARG A 108 21.83 -5.89 -8.66
CA ARG A 108 21.57 -5.28 -7.35
C ARG A 108 20.06 -5.03 -7.20
N ASN A 109 19.61 -5.16 -5.97
CA ASN A 109 18.25 -4.80 -5.62
C ASN A 109 18.17 -3.33 -5.22
N VAL A 110 17.11 -2.66 -5.65
CA VAL A 110 16.66 -1.35 -5.17
C VAL A 110 15.23 -1.49 -4.65
N THR A 111 14.85 -0.67 -3.68
CA THR A 111 13.53 -0.69 -3.06
C THR A 111 12.76 0.58 -3.42
N PHE A 112 11.51 0.44 -3.81
CA PHE A 112 10.57 1.54 -3.96
C PHE A 112 9.57 1.51 -2.82
N ILE A 113 9.26 2.67 -2.23
CA ILE A 113 8.31 2.83 -1.14
C ILE A 113 7.00 3.45 -1.62
N ALA A 114 5.86 3.01 -1.06
CA ALA A 114 4.55 3.59 -1.37
C ALA A 114 4.47 5.07 -0.94
N ASP A 115 3.72 5.90 -1.69
CA ASP A 115 3.60 7.34 -1.42
C ASP A 115 2.52 7.64 -0.37
N VAL A 116 2.91 7.80 0.88
CA VAL A 116 2.00 8.13 1.99
C VAL A 116 1.25 9.47 1.81
N ARG A 117 1.77 10.38 0.96
CA ARG A 117 1.12 11.69 0.71
C ARG A 117 -0.16 11.55 -0.11
N THR A 118 -0.27 10.48 -0.88
CA THR A 118 -1.43 10.18 -1.73
C THR A 118 -2.32 9.09 -1.12
N ALA A 119 -2.18 8.84 0.20
CA ALA A 119 -2.97 7.83 0.91
C ALA A 119 -4.47 8.04 0.74
N GLN A 120 -5.17 6.98 0.38
CA GLN A 120 -6.62 6.95 0.16
C GLN A 120 -7.23 5.64 0.66
N ILE A 121 -8.52 5.70 1.01
CA ILE A 121 -9.29 4.49 1.28
C ILE A 121 -9.64 3.84 -0.06
N ALA A 122 -9.00 2.72 -0.35
CA ALA A 122 -9.23 1.98 -1.60
C ALA A 122 -10.48 1.10 -1.53
N ASP A 123 -10.81 0.60 -0.33
CA ASP A 123 -11.95 -0.29 -0.14
C ASP A 123 -12.45 -0.25 1.32
N LEU A 124 -13.76 -0.50 1.52
CA LEU A 124 -14.41 -0.70 2.81
C LEU A 124 -15.48 -1.78 2.67
N VAL A 125 -15.26 -2.91 3.30
CA VAL A 125 -16.11 -4.11 3.18
C VAL A 125 -16.67 -4.51 4.53
N VAL A 126 -17.94 -4.85 4.59
CA VAL A 126 -18.57 -5.48 5.77
C VAL A 126 -18.19 -6.95 5.80
N ILE A 127 -17.55 -7.39 6.91
CA ILE A 127 -17.13 -8.78 7.13
C ILE A 127 -18.19 -9.55 7.94
N LYS A 128 -18.81 -8.86 8.91
CA LYS A 128 -19.86 -9.41 9.77
C LYS A 128 -20.93 -8.36 9.98
N ASP A 129 -22.20 -8.75 9.80
CA ASP A 129 -23.37 -7.90 9.96
C ASP A 129 -24.42 -8.56 10.89
N ASP A 130 -25.53 -7.88 11.12
CA ASP A 130 -26.68 -8.34 11.91
C ASP A 130 -26.32 -8.77 13.35
N SER A 131 -25.36 -8.09 13.97
CA SER A 131 -25.06 -8.30 15.39
C SER A 131 -26.18 -7.78 16.28
N VAL A 132 -26.40 -8.43 17.42
CA VAL A 132 -27.42 -8.02 18.40
C VAL A 132 -27.04 -6.67 19.01
N ALA A 133 -28.04 -5.81 19.18
CA ALA A 133 -27.89 -4.46 19.76
C ALA A 133 -27.82 -4.55 21.31
N ASP A 134 -26.84 -5.29 21.84
CA ASP A 134 -26.60 -5.49 23.27
C ASP A 134 -25.43 -4.67 23.83
N GLY A 135 -24.77 -3.87 22.97
CA GLY A 135 -23.58 -3.09 23.30
C GLY A 135 -22.28 -3.88 23.36
N ALA A 136 -22.35 -5.22 23.23
CA ALA A 136 -21.19 -6.11 23.34
C ALA A 136 -20.87 -6.83 22.04
N MET A 137 -21.88 -7.34 21.34
CA MET A 137 -21.68 -7.99 20.04
C MET A 137 -21.39 -6.97 18.95
N ALA A 138 -20.28 -7.21 18.24
CA ALA A 138 -19.81 -6.28 17.21
C ALA A 138 -20.15 -6.73 15.79
N ASN A 139 -20.54 -5.77 14.95
CA ASN A 139 -20.37 -5.84 13.51
C ASN A 139 -18.91 -5.56 13.15
N MET A 140 -18.42 -6.14 12.06
CA MET A 140 -17.02 -6.02 11.64
C MET A 140 -16.92 -5.52 10.20
N LEU A 141 -16.06 -4.54 10.00
CA LEU A 141 -15.70 -4.06 8.66
C LEU A 141 -14.18 -4.18 8.48
N ARG A 142 -13.74 -4.21 7.23
CA ARG A 142 -12.34 -4.10 6.85
C ARG A 142 -12.16 -2.98 5.85
N ALA A 143 -11.26 -2.05 6.17
CA ALA A 143 -10.79 -1.02 5.26
C ALA A 143 -9.43 -1.41 4.67
N ARG A 144 -9.15 -0.95 3.45
CA ARG A 144 -7.84 -1.03 2.80
C ARG A 144 -7.39 0.35 2.40
N VAL A 145 -6.16 0.70 2.75
CA VAL A 145 -5.51 1.97 2.42
C VAL A 145 -4.38 1.72 1.41
N THR A 146 -4.38 2.50 0.34
CA THR A 146 -3.35 2.47 -0.69
C THR A 146 -2.90 3.89 -1.03
N ASP A 147 -1.78 4.00 -1.75
CA ASP A 147 -1.43 5.22 -2.47
C ASP A 147 -2.24 5.36 -3.78
N ALA A 148 -1.97 6.43 -4.55
CA ALA A 148 -2.64 6.70 -5.82
C ALA A 148 -2.39 5.62 -6.90
N PHE A 149 -1.34 4.80 -6.76
CA PHE A 149 -0.99 3.73 -7.69
C PHE A 149 -1.45 2.35 -7.21
N GLY A 150 -2.13 2.27 -6.05
CA GLY A 150 -2.65 1.03 -5.49
C GLY A 150 -1.67 0.26 -4.60
N ASN A 151 -0.51 0.84 -4.28
CA ASN A 151 0.42 0.23 -3.35
C ASN A 151 -0.13 0.29 -1.92
N ALA A 152 -0.06 -0.82 -1.20
CA ALA A 152 -0.54 -0.91 0.18
C ALA A 152 0.26 0.02 1.11
N LEU A 153 -0.45 0.72 2.00
CA LEU A 153 0.13 1.64 2.96
C LEU A 153 -0.01 1.12 4.39
N ALA A 154 1.10 0.64 4.95
CA ALA A 154 1.20 0.22 6.34
C ALA A 154 1.31 1.41 7.31
N GLY A 155 0.86 1.22 8.56
CA GLY A 155 1.06 2.18 9.64
C GLY A 155 0.28 3.48 9.48
N GLN A 156 -0.73 3.54 8.59
CA GLN A 156 -1.54 4.73 8.38
C GLN A 156 -2.66 4.80 9.43
N THR A 157 -2.86 5.98 10.00
CA THR A 157 -3.97 6.24 10.90
C THR A 157 -5.22 6.60 10.10
N VAL A 158 -6.27 5.81 10.23
CA VAL A 158 -7.59 6.00 9.63
C VAL A 158 -8.55 6.47 10.70
N SER A 159 -9.27 7.56 10.45
CA SER A 159 -10.37 8.03 11.31
C SER A 159 -11.63 7.23 11.02
N VAL A 160 -12.36 6.86 12.08
CA VAL A 160 -13.61 6.08 11.99
C VAL A 160 -14.73 6.79 12.75
N MET A 161 -15.89 6.86 12.14
CA MET A 161 -17.13 7.36 12.76
C MET A 161 -18.26 6.36 12.51
N ALA A 162 -19.12 6.18 13.51
CA ALA A 162 -20.33 5.37 13.39
C ALA A 162 -21.57 6.21 13.74
N GLY A 163 -22.64 6.01 12.99
CA GLY A 163 -23.93 6.69 13.19
C GLY A 163 -24.87 5.92 14.10
N ASN A 164 -26.12 6.43 14.28
CA ASN A 164 -27.21 5.80 15.02
C ASN A 164 -26.82 5.37 16.45
N GLY A 165 -25.98 6.15 17.14
CA GLY A 165 -25.54 5.83 18.50
C GLY A 165 -24.58 4.63 18.62
N ALA A 166 -24.13 4.05 17.52
CA ALA A 166 -23.14 2.98 17.54
C ALA A 166 -21.75 3.51 17.96
N THR A 167 -20.97 2.64 18.58
CA THR A 167 -19.66 2.94 19.15
C THR A 167 -18.57 2.19 18.41
N THR A 168 -17.47 2.87 18.13
CA THR A 168 -16.26 2.31 17.51
C THR A 168 -15.02 3.04 18.05
N ALA A 169 -13.83 2.48 17.84
CA ALA A 169 -12.59 3.23 18.05
C ALA A 169 -12.53 4.41 17.08
N PRO A 170 -12.23 5.64 17.56
CA PRO A 170 -12.25 6.84 16.70
C PRO A 170 -11.12 6.83 15.65
N THR A 171 -10.07 6.05 15.89
CA THR A 171 -8.95 5.84 14.96
C THR A 171 -8.47 4.40 15.01
N VAL A 172 -8.02 3.91 13.86
CA VAL A 172 -7.39 2.58 13.69
C VAL A 172 -6.14 2.73 12.82
N THR A 173 -5.21 1.76 12.93
CA THR A 173 -3.94 1.82 12.19
C THR A 173 -3.79 0.62 11.25
N THR A 174 -3.40 0.87 10.00
CA THR A 174 -3.26 -0.17 8.98
C THR A 174 -2.08 -1.10 9.24
N GLN A 175 -2.28 -2.39 8.94
CA GLN A 175 -1.28 -3.45 8.98
C GLN A 175 -0.32 -3.38 7.77
N PRO A 176 0.73 -4.23 7.72
CA PRO A 176 1.71 -4.23 6.61
C PRO A 176 1.11 -4.41 5.21
N ASP A 177 -0.04 -5.06 5.09
CA ASP A 177 -0.78 -5.26 3.83
C ASP A 177 -1.72 -4.09 3.48
N GLY A 178 -1.70 -3.00 4.26
CA GLY A 178 -2.55 -1.83 4.11
C GLY A 178 -3.98 -2.02 4.60
N THR A 179 -4.32 -3.18 5.21
CA THR A 179 -5.68 -3.43 5.73
C THR A 179 -5.80 -3.07 7.20
N VAL A 180 -7.04 -2.83 7.65
CA VAL A 180 -7.39 -2.68 9.06
C VAL A 180 -8.81 -3.14 9.32
N GLU A 181 -9.01 -3.84 10.43
CA GLU A 181 -10.35 -4.26 10.89
C GLU A 181 -10.95 -3.22 11.83
N ILE A 182 -12.25 -3.01 11.69
CA ILE A 182 -13.05 -2.04 12.44
C ILE A 182 -14.18 -2.78 13.12
N SER A 183 -14.22 -2.68 14.46
CA SER A 183 -15.29 -3.24 15.29
C SER A 183 -16.27 -2.14 15.67
N VAL A 184 -17.57 -2.41 15.49
CA VAL A 184 -18.67 -1.47 15.78
C VAL A 184 -19.70 -2.20 16.66
N THR A 185 -20.08 -1.60 17.80
CA THR A 185 -21.12 -2.11 18.69
C THR A 185 -22.25 -1.09 18.82
N SER A 186 -23.45 -1.54 19.20
CA SER A 186 -24.59 -0.65 19.44
C SER A 186 -25.55 -1.22 20.49
N GLN A 187 -26.23 -0.36 21.24
CA GLN A 187 -27.41 -0.70 22.02
C GLN A 187 -28.71 -0.33 21.31
N THR A 188 -28.61 0.33 20.15
CA THR A 188 -29.75 0.73 19.33
C THR A 188 -29.82 -0.14 18.10
N ALA A 189 -30.94 -0.82 17.90
CA ALA A 189 -31.21 -1.60 16.69
C ALA A 189 -31.45 -0.67 15.48
N GLY A 190 -31.14 -1.18 14.29
CA GLY A 190 -31.30 -0.45 13.04
C GLY A 190 -29.99 -0.28 12.31
N ILE A 191 -29.99 0.55 11.26
CA ILE A 191 -28.85 0.77 10.39
C ILE A 191 -27.94 1.83 10.97
N SER A 192 -26.65 1.53 11.06
CA SER A 192 -25.58 2.45 11.43
C SER A 192 -24.64 2.64 10.23
N ALA A 193 -24.50 3.89 9.76
CA ALA A 193 -23.51 4.21 8.74
C ALA A 193 -22.12 4.29 9.40
N VAL A 194 -21.18 3.48 8.93
CA VAL A 194 -19.77 3.51 9.37
C VAL A 194 -18.96 4.21 8.30
N THR A 195 -18.33 5.31 8.67
CA THR A 195 -17.54 6.16 7.77
C THR A 195 -16.07 6.09 8.17
N VAL A 196 -15.21 5.84 7.20
CA VAL A 196 -13.75 5.84 7.35
C VAL A 196 -13.14 6.95 6.51
N SER A 197 -12.09 7.59 7.02
CA SER A 197 -11.44 8.68 6.30
C SER A 197 -9.93 8.73 6.57
N ILE A 198 -9.19 9.11 5.52
CA ILE A 198 -7.76 9.45 5.56
C ILE A 198 -7.51 10.56 4.55
N ASN A 199 -6.75 11.59 4.93
CA ASN A 199 -6.55 12.78 4.09
C ASN A 199 -7.90 13.32 3.59
N ASN A 200 -8.07 13.42 2.26
CA ASN A 200 -9.33 13.84 1.62
C ASN A 200 -10.16 12.65 1.09
N SER A 201 -9.78 11.42 1.39
CA SER A 201 -10.49 10.21 0.96
C SER A 201 -11.44 9.75 2.06
N THR A 202 -12.69 9.47 1.70
CA THR A 202 -13.73 9.01 2.61
C THR A 202 -14.57 7.94 1.93
N LEU A 203 -14.83 6.82 2.65
CA LEU A 203 -15.83 5.82 2.25
C LEU A 203 -16.77 5.55 3.43
N SER A 204 -18.00 5.14 3.12
CA SER A 204 -19.01 4.77 4.10
C SER A 204 -19.72 3.48 3.71
N GLN A 205 -19.97 2.63 4.71
CA GLN A 205 -20.77 1.41 4.58
C GLN A 205 -21.78 1.32 5.71
N ASN A 206 -22.94 0.73 5.44
CA ASN A 206 -23.96 0.48 6.43
C ASN A 206 -23.76 -0.89 7.07
N VAL A 207 -23.97 -0.95 8.39
CA VAL A 207 -24.13 -2.20 9.14
C VAL A 207 -25.48 -2.15 9.88
N THR A 208 -26.07 -3.34 10.11
CA THR A 208 -27.37 -3.48 10.76
C THR A 208 -27.18 -4.08 12.13
N PHE A 209 -27.85 -3.51 13.14
CA PHE A 209 -27.99 -4.10 14.45
C PHE A 209 -29.43 -4.58 14.65
N ILE A 210 -29.61 -5.79 15.20
CA ILE A 210 -30.92 -6.40 15.45
C ILE A 210 -31.26 -6.38 16.94
N ALA A 211 -32.55 -6.21 17.27
CA ALA A 211 -33.02 -6.28 18.66
C ALA A 211 -32.75 -7.65 19.28
N ASP A 212 -32.46 -7.69 20.59
CA ASP A 212 -32.23 -8.95 21.31
C ASP A 212 -33.54 -9.61 21.72
N VAL A 213 -34.03 -10.52 20.90
CA VAL A 213 -35.27 -11.28 21.17
C VAL A 213 -35.22 -12.11 22.46
N ARG A 214 -34.01 -12.40 23.00
CA ARG A 214 -33.86 -13.16 24.25
C ARG A 214 -34.24 -12.34 25.47
N THR A 215 -34.20 -11.03 25.37
CA THR A 215 -34.56 -10.08 26.43
C THR A 215 -35.91 -9.42 26.20
N ALA A 216 -36.73 -9.97 25.29
CA ALA A 216 -38.03 -9.42 24.92
C ALA A 216 -38.94 -9.27 26.13
N GLN A 217 -39.53 -8.11 26.27
CA GLN A 217 -40.48 -7.74 27.34
C GLN A 217 -41.64 -6.90 26.83
N ILE A 218 -42.79 -6.98 27.51
CA ILE A 218 -43.90 -6.08 27.21
C ILE A 218 -43.58 -4.72 27.83
N ALA A 219 -43.32 -3.74 26.95
CA ALA A 219 -42.98 -2.38 27.37
C ALA A 219 -44.24 -1.54 27.63
N ASP A 220 -45.36 -1.85 26.95
CA ASP A 220 -46.60 -1.10 27.06
C ASP A 220 -47.81 -1.98 26.67
N LEU A 221 -48.96 -1.76 27.38
CA LEU A 221 -50.23 -2.39 27.07
C LEU A 221 -51.33 -1.34 27.16
N VAL A 222 -51.93 -0.98 26.03
CA VAL A 222 -52.93 0.10 25.93
C VAL A 222 -54.24 -0.48 25.46
N VAL A 223 -55.35 -0.10 26.13
CA VAL A 223 -56.70 -0.36 25.66
C VAL A 223 -56.98 0.63 24.50
N ILE A 224 -57.19 0.12 23.29
CA ILE A 224 -57.54 0.91 22.11
C ILE A 224 -59.03 1.10 21.96
N LYS A 225 -59.82 0.08 22.26
CA LYS A 225 -61.29 0.10 22.28
C LYS A 225 -61.82 -0.64 23.48
N ASP A 226 -62.69 -0.03 24.21
CA ASP A 226 -63.41 -0.60 25.37
C ASP A 226 -64.90 -0.36 25.26
N GLY A 227 -65.71 -1.01 26.15
CA GLY A 227 -67.13 -0.85 26.23
C GLY A 227 -67.92 -1.45 25.05
N SER A 228 -67.37 -2.48 24.39
CA SER A 228 -68.08 -3.18 23.33
C SER A 228 -69.25 -4.00 23.92
N GLU A 229 -70.36 -4.14 23.14
CA GLU A 229 -71.52 -4.93 23.51
C GLU A 229 -71.12 -6.41 23.67
N ALA A 230 -71.72 -7.07 24.68
CA ALA A 230 -71.49 -8.49 24.96
C ALA A 230 -72.34 -9.37 24.04
N ASP A 231 -72.22 -9.16 22.72
CA ASP A 231 -72.97 -9.86 21.64
C ASP A 231 -72.21 -11.01 21.00
N GLY A 232 -70.98 -11.28 21.43
CA GLY A 232 -70.08 -12.27 20.88
C GLY A 232 -69.51 -11.89 19.50
N LEU A 233 -69.80 -10.69 18.97
CA LEU A 233 -69.35 -10.23 17.66
C LEU A 233 -68.49 -8.98 17.76
N THR A 234 -68.82 -8.09 18.71
CA THR A 234 -68.12 -6.81 18.87
C THR A 234 -66.97 -6.97 19.88
N ALA A 235 -65.70 -6.74 19.41
CA ALA A 235 -64.50 -6.94 20.22
C ALA A 235 -63.97 -5.69 20.87
N ASN A 236 -63.54 -5.75 22.11
CA ASN A 236 -62.60 -4.81 22.71
C ASN A 236 -61.19 -5.11 22.15
N THR A 237 -60.35 -4.08 22.01
CA THR A 237 -59.05 -4.18 21.40
C THR A 237 -57.97 -3.62 22.32
N LEU A 238 -56.92 -4.41 22.52
CA LEU A 238 -55.68 -4.00 23.21
C LEU A 238 -54.53 -3.98 22.24
N ARG A 239 -53.57 -3.07 22.50
CA ARG A 239 -52.29 -3.02 21.79
C ARG A 239 -51.16 -3.25 22.78
N ALA A 240 -50.36 -4.28 22.57
CA ALA A 240 -49.11 -4.50 23.29
C ALA A 240 -47.93 -4.01 22.47
N ARG A 241 -47.00 -3.32 23.11
CA ARG A 241 -45.69 -3.01 22.58
C ARG A 241 -44.65 -3.96 23.25
N VAL A 242 -43.86 -4.59 22.41
CA VAL A 242 -42.78 -5.47 22.86
C VAL A 242 -41.45 -4.82 22.48
N THR A 243 -40.51 -4.80 23.43
CA THR A 243 -39.15 -4.30 23.21
C THR A 243 -38.16 -5.29 23.83
N ASP A 244 -36.87 -5.16 23.46
CA ASP A 244 -35.80 -5.78 24.21
C ASP A 244 -35.45 -4.98 25.47
N ALA A 245 -34.38 -5.38 26.20
CA ALA A 245 -33.92 -4.73 27.42
C ALA A 245 -33.45 -3.27 27.20
N PHE A 246 -33.10 -2.90 25.98
CA PHE A 246 -32.64 -1.57 25.59
C PHE A 246 -33.73 -0.71 24.96
N GLY A 247 -34.95 -1.25 24.81
CA GLY A 247 -36.12 -0.53 24.27
C GLY A 247 -36.26 -0.60 22.75
N ASN A 248 -35.47 -1.45 22.08
CA ASN A 248 -35.55 -1.69 20.63
C ASN A 248 -36.81 -2.47 20.24
#